data_84ec41321b9982dde8a4831ac5d12a3d
#
_entry.id   84ec41321b9982dde8a4831ac5d12a3d
#
_cell.length_a   1.000
_cell.length_b   1.000
_cell.length_c   1.000
_cell.angle_alpha   90.00
_cell.angle_beta   90.00
_cell.angle_gamma   90.00
#
_symmetry.space_group_name_H-M   'P 1'
#
loop_
_entity.id
_entity.type
_entity.pdbx_description
1 polymer ?
#
loop_
_entity_poly.entity_id
_entity_poly.type
_entity_poly.pdbx_seq_one_letter_code
_entity_poly.pdbx_strand_id
1 'polypeptide(L)'
;MRTVTWNPEVYGRYSGERSRPFVDLVSRVATEDPTRVADLGCGSGSLTAILGERWPDAAVSGFDSSPEMVAQAPTDLPGNVTVELGDIMSFDASGYDVVVSNAALQWVPSHRELIDQWADTLASGSWLAWQVPGNFDAPSHALMRSLAESAEWRERLGGVLRGPEGVDSPVAYAQRLQEHGFDVDAWETTYVHVLAGADPVLGWVRGTGLRPVLDVLGEADAPEFERQYSDLLREAYPATAAGTLFPFRRVFCVGRKR
;
A
#
# COMPACT_ATOMS: atom_id res chain seq x y z
N MET A 1 14.33 -17.15 20.12
CA MET A 1 13.91 -16.41 18.91
C MET A 1 14.40 -17.23 17.72
N ARG A 2 13.51 -18.00 17.08
CA ARG A 2 13.87 -18.72 15.84
C ARG A 2 13.85 -17.71 14.71
N THR A 3 14.95 -17.59 13.99
CA THR A 3 15.09 -16.73 12.81
C THR A 3 14.30 -17.37 11.69
N VAL A 4 13.30 -16.69 11.17
CA VAL A 4 12.57 -17.12 9.96
C VAL A 4 13.56 -17.19 8.81
N THR A 5 13.76 -18.36 8.24
CA THR A 5 14.69 -18.54 7.13
C THR A 5 13.97 -18.21 5.83
N TRP A 6 14.28 -17.04 5.26
CA TRP A 6 13.76 -16.63 3.95
C TRP A 6 14.45 -17.37 2.83
N ASN A 7 13.69 -17.82 1.83
CA ASN A 7 14.24 -18.37 0.61
C ASN A 7 14.75 -17.22 -0.30
N PRO A 8 16.06 -17.08 -0.54
CA PRO A 8 16.63 -16.00 -1.35
C PRO A 8 16.13 -15.98 -2.81
N GLU A 9 15.70 -17.12 -3.36
CA GLU A 9 15.18 -17.20 -4.73
C GLU A 9 13.78 -16.61 -4.85
N VAL A 10 12.93 -16.79 -3.83
CA VAL A 10 11.62 -16.14 -3.73
C VAL A 10 11.79 -14.62 -3.63
N TYR A 11 12.75 -14.16 -2.83
CA TYR A 11 13.11 -12.77 -2.67
C TYR A 11 13.56 -12.10 -3.99
N GLY A 12 14.31 -12.81 -4.82
CA GLY A 12 14.82 -12.34 -6.12
C GLY A 12 13.73 -12.17 -7.18
N ARG A 13 12.70 -13.00 -7.16
CA ARG A 13 11.64 -13.02 -8.17
C ARG A 13 10.75 -11.76 -8.12
N TYR A 14 10.60 -11.13 -6.94
CA TYR A 14 9.77 -9.96 -6.69
C TYR A 14 10.58 -8.71 -6.35
N SER A 15 11.82 -8.62 -6.82
CA SER A 15 12.82 -7.59 -6.47
C SER A 15 12.52 -6.17 -6.97
N GLY A 16 11.34 -5.94 -7.55
CA GLY A 16 10.90 -4.61 -7.94
C GLY A 16 10.71 -3.67 -6.75
N GLU A 17 10.92 -2.38 -6.97
CA GLU A 17 10.82 -1.32 -5.95
C GLU A 17 9.45 -1.28 -5.23
N ARG A 18 8.39 -1.81 -5.87
CA ARG A 18 7.03 -1.86 -5.32
C ARG A 18 6.77 -3.09 -4.45
N SER A 19 7.57 -4.16 -4.60
CA SER A 19 7.41 -5.40 -3.83
C SER A 19 8.15 -5.37 -2.49
N ARG A 20 9.23 -4.59 -2.36
CA ARG A 20 10.02 -4.49 -1.11
C ARG A 20 9.17 -4.19 0.13
N PRO A 21 8.25 -3.20 0.12
CA PRO A 21 7.41 -2.94 1.28
C PRO A 21 6.53 -4.13 1.68
N PHE A 22 6.02 -4.90 0.72
CA PHE A 22 5.24 -6.09 1.02
C PHE A 22 6.07 -7.17 1.72
N VAL A 23 7.26 -7.40 1.22
CA VAL A 23 8.19 -8.37 1.82
C VAL A 23 8.62 -7.93 3.22
N ASP A 24 8.94 -6.64 3.41
CA ASP A 24 9.30 -6.09 4.72
C ASP A 24 8.14 -6.22 5.72
N LEU A 25 6.90 -5.98 5.28
CA LEU A 25 5.68 -6.17 6.07
C LEU A 25 5.51 -7.63 6.49
N VAL A 26 5.48 -8.53 5.53
CA VAL A 26 5.20 -9.95 5.77
C VAL A 26 6.30 -10.59 6.61
N SER A 27 7.56 -10.11 6.51
CA SER A 27 8.67 -10.62 7.32
C SER A 27 8.47 -10.51 8.83
N ARG A 28 7.62 -9.60 9.28
CA ARG A 28 7.30 -9.39 10.70
C ARG A 28 6.13 -10.24 11.20
N VAL A 29 5.41 -10.92 10.32
CA VAL A 29 4.35 -11.87 10.71
C VAL A 29 5.03 -13.18 11.11
N ALA A 30 5.15 -13.44 12.40
CA ALA A 30 5.94 -14.53 12.95
C ALA A 30 5.09 -15.79 13.25
N THR A 31 4.16 -16.16 12.35
CA THR A 31 3.45 -17.45 12.41
C THR A 31 4.13 -18.45 11.45
N GLU A 32 4.19 -19.72 11.87
CA GLU A 32 4.83 -20.79 11.08
C GLU A 32 3.77 -21.56 10.26
N ASP A 33 2.61 -21.84 10.83
CA ASP A 33 1.62 -22.77 10.26
C ASP A 33 0.20 -22.15 10.26
N PRO A 34 -0.05 -21.02 9.57
CA PRO A 34 -1.41 -20.52 9.42
C PRO A 34 -2.20 -21.45 8.48
N THR A 35 -3.50 -21.59 8.71
CA THR A 35 -4.39 -22.37 7.85
C THR A 35 -5.11 -21.51 6.82
N ARG A 36 -5.47 -20.26 7.19
CA ARG A 36 -6.17 -19.31 6.32
C ARG A 36 -5.51 -17.94 6.35
N VAL A 37 -5.15 -17.46 5.18
CA VAL A 37 -4.47 -16.16 4.98
C VAL A 37 -5.27 -15.32 3.99
N ALA A 38 -5.51 -14.04 4.32
CA ALA A 38 -6.14 -13.07 3.42
C ALA A 38 -5.16 -11.97 3.03
N ASP A 39 -5.19 -11.55 1.76
CA ASP A 39 -4.51 -10.36 1.22
C ASP A 39 -5.55 -9.38 0.68
N LEU A 40 -5.76 -8.27 1.38
CA LEU A 40 -6.83 -7.30 1.12
C LEU A 40 -6.32 -6.13 0.28
N GLY A 41 -6.96 -5.94 -0.89
CA GLY A 41 -6.49 -5.01 -1.93
C GLY A 41 -5.27 -5.58 -2.66
N CYS A 42 -5.33 -6.87 -3.00
CA CYS A 42 -4.20 -7.63 -3.58
C CYS A 42 -3.83 -7.22 -5.01
N GLY A 43 -4.64 -6.38 -5.66
CA GLY A 43 -4.48 -6.07 -7.08
C GLY A 43 -4.63 -7.33 -7.94
N SER A 44 -3.67 -7.58 -8.81
CA SER A 44 -3.63 -8.80 -9.62
C SER A 44 -3.21 -10.06 -8.85
N GLY A 45 -2.88 -9.96 -7.56
CA GLY A 45 -2.41 -11.10 -6.77
C GLY A 45 -0.94 -11.50 -6.99
N SER A 46 -0.20 -10.74 -7.79
CA SER A 46 1.22 -11.05 -8.03
C SER A 46 2.07 -11.09 -6.76
N LEU A 47 1.76 -10.25 -5.76
CA LEU A 47 2.44 -10.28 -4.46
C LEU A 47 1.82 -11.30 -3.51
N THR A 48 0.54 -11.61 -3.66
CA THR A 48 -0.14 -12.65 -2.90
C THR A 48 0.51 -14.03 -3.08
N ALA A 49 1.14 -14.27 -4.24
CA ALA A 49 1.94 -15.46 -4.49
C ALA A 49 3.04 -15.68 -3.44
N ILE A 50 3.63 -14.61 -2.91
CA ILE A 50 4.66 -14.68 -1.85
C ILE A 50 4.09 -15.32 -0.58
N LEU A 51 2.81 -15.06 -0.26
CA LEU A 51 2.15 -15.66 0.89
C LEU A 51 1.94 -17.16 0.68
N GLY A 52 1.51 -17.55 -0.53
CA GLY A 52 1.34 -18.95 -0.90
C GLY A 52 2.64 -19.75 -0.85
N GLU A 53 3.74 -19.17 -1.35
CA GLU A 53 5.06 -19.79 -1.29
C GLU A 53 5.60 -19.87 0.14
N ARG A 54 5.30 -18.87 0.98
CA ARG A 54 5.70 -18.85 2.38
C ARG A 54 4.96 -19.87 3.23
N TRP A 55 3.67 -20.04 2.99
CA TRP A 55 2.81 -20.94 3.74
C TRP A 55 2.11 -21.92 2.78
N PRO A 56 2.85 -22.94 2.31
CA PRO A 56 2.37 -23.82 1.25
C PRO A 56 1.15 -24.67 1.65
N ASP A 57 0.94 -24.88 2.95
CA ASP A 57 -0.20 -25.62 3.49
C ASP A 57 -1.39 -24.74 3.85
N ALA A 58 -1.25 -23.41 3.76
CA ALA A 58 -2.34 -22.46 4.02
C ALA A 58 -3.23 -22.28 2.78
N ALA A 59 -4.53 -22.07 2.98
CA ALA A 59 -5.40 -21.49 1.97
C ALA A 59 -5.20 -19.96 1.95
N VAL A 60 -4.67 -19.43 0.84
CA VAL A 60 -4.39 -18.01 0.67
C VAL A 60 -5.39 -17.40 -0.30
N SER A 61 -6.16 -16.40 0.15
CA SER A 61 -7.14 -15.69 -0.67
C SER A 61 -6.77 -14.22 -0.80
N GLY A 62 -6.53 -13.76 -2.03
CA GLY A 62 -6.41 -12.36 -2.38
C GLY A 62 -7.74 -11.78 -2.80
N PHE A 63 -8.09 -10.61 -2.28
CA PHE A 63 -9.32 -9.90 -2.61
C PHE A 63 -9.01 -8.52 -3.17
N ASP A 64 -9.62 -8.17 -4.31
CA ASP A 64 -9.57 -6.82 -4.87
C ASP A 64 -10.93 -6.41 -5.41
N SER A 65 -11.28 -5.14 -5.28
CA SER A 65 -12.57 -4.60 -5.75
C SER A 65 -12.61 -4.27 -7.24
N SER A 66 -11.45 -4.27 -7.93
CA SER A 66 -11.36 -4.01 -9.37
C SER A 66 -11.45 -5.31 -10.17
N PRO A 67 -12.51 -5.49 -10.98
CA PRO A 67 -12.61 -6.63 -11.90
C PRO A 67 -11.42 -6.70 -12.87
N GLU A 68 -10.90 -5.54 -13.29
CA GLU A 68 -9.77 -5.45 -14.21
C GLU A 68 -8.47 -5.97 -13.57
N MET A 69 -8.27 -5.71 -12.27
CA MET A 69 -7.13 -6.24 -11.52
C MET A 69 -7.24 -7.74 -11.35
N VAL A 70 -8.38 -8.23 -10.93
CA VAL A 70 -8.64 -9.68 -10.77
C VAL A 70 -8.48 -10.42 -12.11
N ALA A 71 -8.94 -9.84 -13.21
CA ALA A 71 -8.78 -10.42 -14.54
C ALA A 71 -7.31 -10.50 -15.02
N GLN A 72 -6.39 -9.75 -14.40
CA GLN A 72 -4.95 -9.77 -14.68
C GLN A 72 -4.18 -10.71 -13.74
N ALA A 73 -4.87 -11.55 -12.97
CA ALA A 73 -4.20 -12.49 -12.08
C ALA A 73 -3.26 -13.42 -12.89
N PRO A 74 -2.01 -13.62 -12.42
CA PRO A 74 -1.08 -14.52 -13.07
C PRO A 74 -1.64 -15.94 -13.17
N THR A 75 -1.39 -16.60 -14.29
CA THR A 75 -1.84 -17.98 -14.52
C THR A 75 -0.98 -19.03 -13.81
N ASP A 76 0.16 -18.63 -13.30
CA ASP A 76 1.16 -19.45 -12.60
C ASP A 76 1.22 -19.20 -11.10
N LEU A 77 0.11 -18.75 -10.50
CA LEU A 77 0.00 -18.64 -9.04
C LEU A 77 0.20 -20.01 -8.35
N PRO A 78 0.78 -20.03 -7.14
CA PRO A 78 0.82 -21.24 -6.31
C PRO A 78 -0.57 -21.87 -6.18
N GLY A 79 -0.66 -23.20 -6.18
CA GLY A 79 -1.93 -23.93 -6.19
C GLY A 79 -2.80 -23.72 -4.95
N ASN A 80 -2.26 -23.15 -3.89
CA ASN A 80 -2.94 -22.76 -2.66
C ASN A 80 -3.38 -21.29 -2.63
N VAL A 81 -3.18 -20.53 -3.74
CA VAL A 81 -3.54 -19.09 -3.86
C VAL A 81 -4.74 -18.93 -4.78
N THR A 82 -5.75 -18.20 -4.32
CA THR A 82 -6.86 -17.70 -5.14
C THR A 82 -6.88 -16.18 -5.17
N VAL A 83 -7.35 -15.60 -6.29
CA VAL A 83 -7.60 -14.15 -6.41
C VAL A 83 -9.05 -13.96 -6.80
N GLU A 84 -9.77 -13.21 -5.98
CA GLU A 84 -11.23 -13.10 -6.08
C GLU A 84 -11.68 -11.64 -6.05
N LEU A 85 -12.79 -11.36 -6.72
CA LEU A 85 -13.44 -10.06 -6.62
C LEU A 85 -14.05 -9.92 -5.21
N GLY A 86 -13.61 -8.91 -4.46
CA GLY A 86 -14.09 -8.68 -3.10
C GLY A 86 -13.84 -7.26 -2.64
N ASP A 87 -14.80 -6.70 -1.90
CA ASP A 87 -14.69 -5.36 -1.33
C ASP A 87 -14.14 -5.45 0.10
N ILE A 88 -13.02 -4.79 0.34
CA ILE A 88 -12.38 -4.66 1.65
C ILE A 88 -13.35 -4.11 2.72
N MET A 89 -14.33 -3.28 2.31
CA MET A 89 -15.34 -2.71 3.20
C MET A 89 -16.32 -3.75 3.76
N SER A 90 -16.52 -4.87 3.09
CA SER A 90 -17.42 -5.95 3.49
C SER A 90 -16.69 -7.22 3.95
N PHE A 91 -15.35 -7.17 4.04
CA PHE A 91 -14.55 -8.33 4.42
C PHE A 91 -14.75 -8.70 5.88
N ASP A 92 -15.07 -9.95 6.12
CA ASP A 92 -15.12 -10.56 7.45
C ASP A 92 -13.80 -11.26 7.76
N ALA A 93 -13.07 -10.75 8.76
CA ALA A 93 -11.79 -11.32 9.19
C ALA A 93 -11.93 -12.58 10.05
N SER A 94 -13.16 -12.99 10.41
CA SER A 94 -13.37 -14.17 11.25
C SER A 94 -12.83 -15.45 10.60
N GLY A 95 -12.15 -16.27 11.40
CA GLY A 95 -11.57 -17.54 10.94
C GLY A 95 -10.33 -17.41 10.05
N TYR A 96 -9.74 -16.23 9.91
CA TYR A 96 -8.41 -16.05 9.33
C TYR A 96 -7.34 -16.02 10.42
N ASP A 97 -6.21 -16.68 10.14
CA ASP A 97 -5.04 -16.66 11.03
C ASP A 97 -4.13 -15.47 10.72
N VAL A 98 -4.10 -15.05 9.46
CA VAL A 98 -3.33 -13.88 8.99
C VAL A 98 -4.18 -13.06 8.03
N VAL A 99 -4.29 -11.77 8.30
CA VAL A 99 -4.87 -10.77 7.40
C VAL A 99 -3.81 -9.75 7.06
N VAL A 100 -3.53 -9.58 5.76
CA VAL A 100 -2.54 -8.64 5.24
C VAL A 100 -3.22 -7.62 4.34
N SER A 101 -2.75 -6.37 4.35
CA SER A 101 -3.14 -5.35 3.37
C SER A 101 -1.94 -4.49 3.00
N ASN A 102 -1.60 -4.40 1.73
CA ASN A 102 -0.45 -3.64 1.27
C ASN A 102 -0.84 -2.56 0.27
N ALA A 103 -0.63 -1.30 0.64
CA ALA A 103 -0.90 -0.12 -0.18
C ALA A 103 -2.36 -0.04 -0.70
N ALA A 104 -3.34 -0.49 0.10
CA ALA A 104 -4.76 -0.44 -0.20
C ALA A 104 -5.54 0.48 0.76
N LEU A 105 -5.28 0.40 2.07
CA LEU A 105 -6.05 1.10 3.10
C LEU A 105 -6.06 2.62 2.96
N GLN A 106 -5.03 3.24 2.38
CA GLN A 106 -5.00 4.68 2.11
C GLN A 106 -6.12 5.14 1.17
N TRP A 107 -6.73 4.24 0.39
CA TRP A 107 -7.85 4.55 -0.49
C TRP A 107 -9.21 4.48 0.20
N VAL A 108 -9.26 3.91 1.40
CA VAL A 108 -10.49 3.70 2.18
C VAL A 108 -10.58 4.77 3.26
N PRO A 109 -11.51 5.75 3.16
CA PRO A 109 -11.64 6.81 4.16
C PRO A 109 -11.90 6.30 5.58
N SER A 110 -12.68 5.22 5.70
CA SER A 110 -13.05 4.55 6.96
C SER A 110 -12.10 3.39 7.33
N HIS A 111 -10.85 3.40 6.85
CA HIS A 111 -9.94 2.27 7.13
C HIS A 111 -9.66 2.08 8.63
N ARG A 112 -9.78 3.14 9.43
CA ARG A 112 -9.58 3.06 10.88
C ARG A 112 -10.65 2.21 11.54
N GLU A 113 -11.90 2.44 11.18
CA GLU A 113 -13.06 1.69 11.64
C GLU A 113 -13.03 0.23 11.14
N LEU A 114 -12.51 0.00 9.93
CA LEU A 114 -12.31 -1.36 9.42
C LEU A 114 -11.24 -2.11 10.18
N ILE A 115 -10.12 -1.45 10.51
CA ILE A 115 -9.07 -2.04 11.35
C ILE A 115 -9.65 -2.45 12.71
N ASP A 116 -10.48 -1.61 13.33
CA ASP A 116 -11.15 -1.91 14.60
C ASP A 116 -12.06 -3.14 14.47
N GLN A 117 -12.89 -3.19 13.41
CA GLN A 117 -13.79 -4.33 13.13
C GLN A 117 -13.01 -5.64 12.95
N TRP A 118 -11.94 -5.62 12.16
CA TRP A 118 -11.10 -6.81 11.96
C TRP A 118 -10.39 -7.21 13.25
N ALA A 119 -9.89 -6.23 13.99
CA ALA A 119 -9.24 -6.47 15.27
C ALA A 119 -10.19 -7.12 16.27
N ASP A 120 -11.47 -6.75 16.28
CA ASP A 120 -12.49 -7.34 17.16
C ASP A 120 -12.86 -8.77 16.75
N THR A 121 -12.93 -9.07 15.45
CA THR A 121 -13.38 -10.37 14.93
C THR A 121 -12.29 -11.44 14.88
N LEU A 122 -11.02 -11.04 14.79
CA LEU A 122 -9.88 -11.95 14.78
C LEU A 122 -9.76 -12.72 16.10
N ALA A 123 -9.45 -14.01 16.01
CA ALA A 123 -9.25 -14.87 17.16
C ALA A 123 -7.89 -14.61 17.85
N SER A 124 -7.75 -15.03 19.11
CA SER A 124 -6.47 -15.02 19.82
C SER A 124 -5.42 -15.82 19.03
N GLY A 125 -4.22 -15.26 18.87
CA GLY A 125 -3.13 -15.84 18.10
C GLY A 125 -3.07 -15.37 16.64
N SER A 126 -4.16 -14.82 16.09
CA SER A 126 -4.20 -14.32 14.71
C SER A 126 -3.37 -13.05 14.53
N TRP A 127 -2.97 -12.78 13.29
CA TRP A 127 -2.16 -11.65 12.88
C TRP A 127 -2.93 -10.69 11.97
N LEU A 128 -2.77 -9.40 12.23
CA LEU A 128 -3.25 -8.33 11.38
C LEU A 128 -2.05 -7.45 10.98
N ALA A 129 -1.80 -7.29 9.69
CA ALA A 129 -0.63 -6.61 9.18
C ALA A 129 -0.99 -5.71 7.99
N TRP A 130 -0.54 -4.45 8.01
CA TRP A 130 -0.72 -3.57 6.86
C TRP A 130 0.43 -2.61 6.65
N GLN A 131 0.53 -2.12 5.42
CA GLN A 131 1.42 -1.07 5.01
C GLN A 131 0.65 -0.03 4.18
N VAL A 132 0.92 1.24 4.42
CA VAL A 132 0.36 2.35 3.65
C VAL A 132 1.44 3.36 3.25
N PRO A 133 1.32 4.03 2.09
CA PRO A 133 2.14 5.18 1.74
C PRO A 133 1.92 6.32 2.74
N GLY A 134 2.99 6.89 3.27
CA GLY A 134 2.96 8.03 4.20
C GLY A 134 3.53 9.31 3.60
N ASN A 135 3.27 9.59 2.31
CA ASN A 135 3.93 10.66 1.57
C ASN A 135 3.10 11.93 1.44
N PHE A 136 2.01 12.05 2.18
CA PHE A 136 1.11 13.21 2.06
C PHE A 136 1.80 14.54 2.34
N ASP A 137 2.84 14.57 3.19
CA ASP A 137 3.67 15.75 3.48
C ASP A 137 4.92 15.87 2.60
N ALA A 138 5.22 14.84 1.80
CA ALA A 138 6.36 14.91 0.88
C ALA A 138 6.15 15.99 -0.19
N PRO A 139 7.23 16.63 -0.70
CA PRO A 139 7.13 17.70 -1.70
C PRO A 139 6.25 17.32 -2.87
N SER A 140 6.29 16.07 -3.37
CA SER A 140 5.43 15.61 -4.47
C SER A 140 3.95 15.82 -4.17
N HIS A 141 3.46 15.40 -3.00
CA HIS A 141 2.05 15.52 -2.65
C HIS A 141 1.67 16.94 -2.19
N ALA A 142 2.56 17.61 -1.45
CA ALA A 142 2.33 18.98 -0.98
C ALA A 142 2.23 19.96 -2.16
N LEU A 143 3.13 19.87 -3.15
CA LEU A 143 3.12 20.70 -4.36
C LEU A 143 1.88 20.42 -5.22
N MET A 144 1.47 19.16 -5.35
CA MET A 144 0.25 18.79 -6.08
C MET A 144 -0.99 19.44 -5.45
N ARG A 145 -1.14 19.36 -4.11
CA ARG A 145 -2.24 20.03 -3.40
C ARG A 145 -2.16 21.54 -3.54
N SER A 146 -0.99 22.15 -3.37
CA SER A 146 -0.80 23.58 -3.52
C SER A 146 -1.19 24.06 -4.92
N LEU A 147 -0.83 23.33 -5.96
CA LEU A 147 -1.23 23.64 -7.33
C LEU A 147 -2.74 23.49 -7.52
N ALA A 148 -3.35 22.42 -7.03
CA ALA A 148 -4.79 22.19 -7.11
C ALA A 148 -5.61 23.28 -6.39
N GLU A 149 -5.07 23.86 -5.32
CA GLU A 149 -5.68 24.96 -4.57
C GLU A 149 -5.32 26.37 -5.10
N SER A 150 -4.54 26.47 -6.19
CA SER A 150 -4.22 27.75 -6.81
C SER A 150 -5.46 28.42 -7.41
N ALA A 151 -5.38 29.75 -7.69
CA ALA A 151 -6.50 30.48 -8.26
C ALA A 151 -6.98 29.93 -9.61
N GLU A 152 -6.08 29.30 -10.37
CA GLU A 152 -6.38 28.71 -11.67
C GLU A 152 -7.17 27.40 -11.55
N TRP A 153 -6.84 26.56 -10.55
CA TRP A 153 -7.36 25.20 -10.48
C TRP A 153 -8.39 24.95 -9.38
N ARG A 154 -8.48 25.83 -8.37
CA ARG A 154 -9.31 25.64 -7.17
C ARG A 154 -10.78 25.40 -7.47
N GLU A 155 -11.35 26.06 -8.47
CA GLU A 155 -12.78 25.91 -8.80
C GLU A 155 -13.12 24.47 -9.16
N ARG A 156 -12.16 23.75 -9.76
CA ARG A 156 -12.35 22.38 -10.25
C ARG A 156 -11.74 21.32 -9.32
N LEU A 157 -10.62 21.63 -8.68
CA LEU A 157 -9.81 20.66 -7.94
C LEU A 157 -9.81 20.88 -6.43
N GLY A 158 -10.41 21.99 -5.94
CA GLY A 158 -10.46 22.25 -4.50
C GLY A 158 -11.10 21.09 -3.74
N GLY A 159 -10.39 20.55 -2.76
CA GLY A 159 -10.86 19.42 -1.95
C GLY A 159 -10.80 18.04 -2.61
N VAL A 160 -10.30 17.91 -3.84
CA VAL A 160 -10.15 16.60 -4.53
C VAL A 160 -9.05 15.76 -3.89
N LEU A 161 -7.96 16.41 -3.48
CA LEU A 161 -6.79 15.72 -2.93
C LEU A 161 -6.85 15.64 -1.40
N ARG A 162 -6.52 14.47 -0.88
CA ARG A 162 -6.44 14.23 0.57
C ARG A 162 -5.22 14.92 1.17
N GLY A 163 -5.37 15.37 2.42
CA GLY A 163 -4.30 15.90 3.22
C GLY A 163 -3.52 14.83 4.01
N PRO A 164 -2.64 15.29 4.93
CA PRO A 164 -1.81 14.43 5.77
C PRO A 164 -2.60 13.46 6.65
N GLU A 165 -3.85 13.79 6.95
CA GLU A 165 -4.77 12.98 7.75
C GLU A 165 -5.23 11.69 7.05
N GLY A 166 -4.84 11.49 5.80
CA GLY A 166 -5.22 10.31 5.02
C GLY A 166 -4.70 8.98 5.57
N VAL A 167 -3.62 9.00 6.38
CA VAL A 167 -3.07 7.83 7.08
C VAL A 167 -2.52 8.25 8.44
N ASP A 168 -2.50 7.31 9.38
CA ASP A 168 -2.00 7.55 10.72
C ASP A 168 -0.47 7.35 10.82
N SER A 169 0.10 7.89 11.91
CA SER A 169 1.49 7.60 12.28
C SER A 169 1.63 6.16 12.80
N PRO A 170 2.86 5.59 12.82
CA PRO A 170 3.09 4.28 13.44
C PRO A 170 2.59 4.20 14.89
N VAL A 171 2.77 5.28 15.65
CA VAL A 171 2.33 5.34 17.06
C VAL A 171 0.81 5.26 17.16
N ALA A 172 0.07 6.01 16.32
CA ALA A 172 -1.39 6.01 16.34
C ALA A 172 -1.97 4.65 15.93
N TYR A 173 -1.40 4.00 14.89
CA TYR A 173 -1.79 2.63 14.51
C TYR A 173 -1.46 1.62 15.61
N ALA A 174 -0.30 1.74 16.28
CA ALA A 174 0.06 0.86 17.38
C ALA A 174 -0.90 0.99 18.56
N GLN A 175 -1.23 2.22 18.97
CA GLN A 175 -2.20 2.48 20.03
C GLN A 175 -3.56 1.87 19.72
N ARG A 176 -4.06 2.06 18.49
CA ARG A 176 -5.33 1.49 18.01
C ARG A 176 -5.36 -0.03 18.19
N LEU A 177 -4.37 -0.77 17.72
CA LEU A 177 -4.34 -2.23 17.89
C LEU A 177 -4.15 -2.68 19.35
N GLN A 178 -3.40 -1.92 20.16
CA GLN A 178 -3.24 -2.23 21.58
C GLN A 178 -4.56 -2.15 22.35
N GLU A 179 -5.43 -1.20 21.99
CA GLU A 179 -6.78 -1.06 22.56
C GLU A 179 -7.64 -2.30 22.29
N HIS A 180 -7.39 -3.01 21.15
CA HIS A 180 -8.06 -4.26 20.80
C HIS A 180 -7.29 -5.51 21.28
N GLY A 181 -6.31 -5.37 22.15
CA GLY A 181 -5.62 -6.50 22.78
C GLY A 181 -4.53 -7.16 21.92
N PHE A 182 -3.87 -6.41 21.05
CA PHE A 182 -2.75 -6.92 20.25
C PHE A 182 -1.39 -6.58 20.89
N ASP A 183 -0.42 -7.47 20.64
CA ASP A 183 1.00 -7.16 20.74
C ASP A 183 1.42 -6.60 19.37
N VAL A 184 2.05 -5.40 19.36
CA VAL A 184 2.21 -4.61 18.13
C VAL A 184 3.66 -4.27 17.86
N ASP A 185 4.07 -4.39 16.59
CA ASP A 185 5.27 -3.82 16.00
C ASP A 185 4.85 -2.82 14.90
N ALA A 186 5.14 -1.53 15.09
CA ALA A 186 4.79 -0.49 14.13
C ALA A 186 6.00 0.40 13.85
N TRP A 187 6.25 0.67 12.57
CA TRP A 187 7.43 1.45 12.15
C TRP A 187 7.17 2.19 10.84
N GLU A 188 8.13 2.99 10.44
CA GLU A 188 8.17 3.58 9.11
C GLU A 188 9.51 3.35 8.43
N THR A 189 9.49 3.29 7.12
CA THR A 189 10.70 3.19 6.29
C THR A 189 10.60 4.18 5.14
N THR A 190 11.67 4.92 4.90
CA THR A 190 11.81 5.72 3.69
C THR A 190 12.68 4.98 2.68
N TYR A 191 12.05 4.51 1.60
CA TYR A 191 12.77 3.93 0.46
C TYR A 191 13.23 5.06 -0.46
N VAL A 192 14.52 5.13 -0.75
CA VAL A 192 15.04 6.09 -1.73
C VAL A 192 15.15 5.39 -3.07
N HIS A 193 14.23 5.74 -3.98
CA HIS A 193 14.25 5.25 -5.35
C HIS A 193 15.19 6.11 -6.20
N VAL A 194 15.89 5.50 -7.15
CA VAL A 194 16.69 6.19 -8.17
C VAL A 194 15.92 6.07 -9.48
N LEU A 195 15.15 7.09 -9.79
CA LEU A 195 14.25 7.06 -10.94
C LEU A 195 14.98 7.57 -12.19
N ALA A 196 14.85 6.84 -13.31
CA ALA A 196 15.42 7.19 -14.59
C ALA A 196 14.37 7.81 -15.54
N GLY A 197 14.84 8.57 -16.51
CA GLY A 197 14.02 9.16 -17.58
C GLY A 197 13.70 10.63 -17.38
N ALA A 198 12.90 11.19 -18.28
CA ALA A 198 12.38 12.55 -18.19
C ALA A 198 11.16 12.55 -17.24
N ASP A 199 11.09 13.56 -16.34
CA ASP A 199 9.99 13.71 -15.39
C ASP A 199 9.62 12.44 -14.60
N PRO A 200 10.60 11.74 -14.03
CA PRO A 200 10.37 10.40 -13.52
C PRO A 200 9.49 10.39 -12.27
N VAL A 201 9.50 11.47 -11.46
CA VAL A 201 8.62 11.62 -10.31
C VAL A 201 7.16 11.83 -10.76
N LEU A 202 6.92 12.64 -11.80
CA LEU A 202 5.59 12.77 -12.41
C LEU A 202 5.08 11.40 -12.90
N GLY A 203 5.93 10.65 -13.62
CA GLY A 203 5.60 9.30 -14.06
C GLY A 203 5.22 8.35 -12.92
N TRP A 204 5.92 8.45 -11.79
CA TRP A 204 5.61 7.66 -10.60
C TRP A 204 4.24 7.98 -10.00
N VAL A 205 3.96 9.28 -9.78
CA VAL A 205 2.71 9.71 -9.11
C VAL A 205 1.50 9.67 -10.04
N ARG A 206 1.70 9.69 -11.36
CA ARG A 206 0.63 9.63 -12.38
C ARG A 206 -0.25 8.38 -12.23
N GLY A 207 0.36 7.24 -11.92
CA GLY A 207 -0.35 5.98 -11.69
C GLY A 207 -0.98 5.85 -10.30
N THR A 208 -0.80 6.84 -9.42
CA THR A 208 -1.20 6.76 -8.01
C THR A 208 -1.84 8.08 -7.54
N GLY A 209 -1.10 8.92 -6.83
CA GLY A 209 -1.59 10.14 -6.18
C GLY A 209 -2.17 11.20 -7.12
N LEU A 210 -1.74 11.26 -8.37
CA LEU A 210 -2.24 12.21 -9.36
C LEU A 210 -3.58 11.78 -9.99
N ARG A 211 -3.94 10.51 -9.90
CA ARG A 211 -5.11 9.96 -10.56
C ARG A 211 -6.42 10.70 -10.26
N PRO A 212 -6.75 11.07 -9.01
CA PRO A 212 -7.96 11.84 -8.72
C PRO A 212 -8.03 13.18 -9.46
N VAL A 213 -6.89 13.83 -9.68
CA VAL A 213 -6.81 15.08 -10.44
C VAL A 213 -7.09 14.83 -11.92
N LEU A 214 -6.45 13.81 -12.51
CA LEU A 214 -6.61 13.47 -13.92
C LEU A 214 -8.06 13.08 -14.24
N ASP A 215 -8.71 12.34 -13.35
CA ASP A 215 -10.10 11.92 -13.51
C ASP A 215 -11.07 13.12 -13.52
N VAL A 216 -10.78 14.18 -12.77
CA VAL A 216 -11.59 15.42 -12.76
C VAL A 216 -11.29 16.29 -13.98
N LEU A 217 -10.03 16.44 -14.38
CA LEU A 217 -9.64 17.35 -15.47
C LEU A 217 -9.92 16.77 -16.86
N GLY A 218 -9.87 15.45 -17.00
CA GLY A 218 -10.02 14.80 -18.30
C GLY A 218 -8.89 15.14 -19.29
N GLU A 219 -9.04 14.71 -20.54
CA GLU A 219 -8.00 14.86 -21.57
C GLU A 219 -7.68 16.31 -21.96
N ALA A 220 -8.64 17.23 -21.79
CA ALA A 220 -8.49 18.59 -22.25
C ALA A 220 -7.54 19.42 -21.38
N ASP A 221 -7.63 19.31 -20.06
CA ASP A 221 -6.92 20.18 -19.12
C ASP A 221 -5.82 19.47 -18.34
N ALA A 222 -5.86 18.14 -18.26
CA ALA A 222 -4.81 17.35 -17.60
C ALA A 222 -3.39 17.67 -18.10
N PRO A 223 -3.13 17.88 -19.43
CA PRO A 223 -1.78 18.19 -19.91
C PRO A 223 -1.21 19.49 -19.33
N GLU A 224 -2.04 20.53 -19.17
CA GLU A 224 -1.56 21.81 -18.63
C GLU A 224 -1.26 21.71 -17.12
N PHE A 225 -2.12 21.03 -16.36
CA PHE A 225 -1.85 20.74 -14.96
C PHE A 225 -0.56 19.92 -14.80
N GLU A 226 -0.39 18.86 -15.59
CA GLU A 226 0.81 18.03 -15.55
C GLU A 226 2.07 18.80 -15.91
N ARG A 227 2.01 19.73 -16.85
CA ARG A 227 3.14 20.58 -17.23
C ARG A 227 3.56 21.46 -16.05
N GLN A 228 2.63 22.20 -15.45
CA GLN A 228 2.89 23.06 -14.29
C GLN A 228 3.41 22.24 -13.10
N TYR A 229 2.81 21.11 -12.84
CA TYR A 229 3.21 20.22 -11.76
C TYR A 229 4.60 19.60 -12.00
N SER A 230 4.92 19.24 -13.23
CA SER A 230 6.24 18.75 -13.61
C SER A 230 7.34 19.77 -13.34
N ASP A 231 7.10 21.06 -13.64
CA ASP A 231 8.07 22.12 -13.38
C ASP A 231 8.37 22.24 -11.87
N LEU A 232 7.34 22.17 -11.02
CA LEU A 232 7.49 22.15 -9.56
C LEU A 232 8.24 20.91 -9.06
N LEU A 233 7.97 19.76 -9.66
CA LEU A 233 8.66 18.51 -9.29
C LEU A 233 10.14 18.52 -9.66
N ARG A 234 10.53 19.08 -10.81
CA ARG A 234 11.94 19.19 -11.21
C ARG A 234 12.73 20.07 -10.25
N GLU A 235 12.11 21.12 -9.70
CA GLU A 235 12.73 21.97 -8.68
C GLU A 235 12.90 21.22 -7.36
N ALA A 236 11.87 20.50 -6.90
CA ALA A 236 11.88 19.77 -5.64
C ALA A 236 12.75 18.50 -5.67
N TYR A 237 12.88 17.88 -6.84
CA TYR A 237 13.64 16.64 -7.06
C TYR A 237 14.61 16.80 -8.23
N PRO A 238 15.72 17.49 -8.02
CA PRO A 238 16.69 17.74 -9.09
C PRO A 238 17.32 16.43 -9.59
N ALA A 239 17.49 16.34 -10.90
CA ALA A 239 18.18 15.23 -11.53
C ALA A 239 19.66 15.20 -11.18
N THR A 240 20.21 14.02 -10.98
CA THR A 240 21.64 13.76 -10.81
C THR A 240 22.17 12.94 -11.99
N ALA A 241 23.49 12.74 -12.04
CA ALA A 241 24.11 11.88 -13.07
C ALA A 241 23.61 10.42 -13.01
N ALA A 242 23.14 9.96 -11.83
CA ALA A 242 22.65 8.61 -11.63
C ALA A 242 21.12 8.49 -11.77
N GLY A 243 20.40 9.60 -11.93
CA GLY A 243 18.93 9.66 -11.95
C GLY A 243 18.39 10.63 -10.90
N THR A 244 17.07 10.63 -10.72
CA THR A 244 16.38 11.45 -9.73
C THR A 244 16.16 10.66 -8.46
N LEU A 245 16.67 11.16 -7.33
CA LEU A 245 16.43 10.55 -6.01
C LEU A 245 15.01 10.88 -5.55
N PHE A 246 14.23 9.85 -5.30
CA PHE A 246 12.86 9.98 -4.86
C PHE A 246 12.63 9.23 -3.54
N PRO A 247 12.70 9.91 -2.38
CA PRO A 247 12.36 9.34 -1.10
C PRO A 247 10.85 9.04 -1.03
N PHE A 248 10.51 7.81 -0.67
CA PHE A 248 9.14 7.37 -0.56
C PHE A 248 8.89 6.70 0.79
N ARG A 249 8.19 7.40 1.68
CA ARG A 249 7.89 6.95 3.04
C ARG A 249 6.74 5.95 3.03
N ARG A 250 6.89 4.90 3.80
CA ARG A 250 5.89 3.87 4.07
C ARG A 250 5.69 3.72 5.57
N VAL A 251 4.45 3.57 5.99
CA VAL A 251 4.06 3.30 7.38
C VAL A 251 3.57 1.86 7.47
N PHE A 252 4.05 1.15 8.48
CA PHE A 252 3.80 -0.27 8.70
C PHE A 252 3.21 -0.49 10.09
N CYS A 253 2.32 -1.45 10.19
CA CYS A 253 1.83 -1.96 11.45
C CYS A 253 1.58 -3.46 11.34
N VAL A 254 2.09 -4.20 12.31
CA VAL A 254 1.91 -5.66 12.45
C VAL A 254 1.51 -5.94 13.88
N GLY A 255 0.40 -6.64 14.07
CA GLY A 255 -0.09 -7.01 15.37
C GLY A 255 -0.45 -8.46 15.47
N ARG A 256 -0.20 -9.09 16.64
CA ARG A 256 -0.69 -10.40 17.03
C ARG A 256 -1.72 -10.27 18.13
N LYS A 257 -2.91 -10.82 17.92
CA LYS A 257 -3.98 -10.86 18.93
C LYS A 257 -3.53 -11.70 20.12
N ARG A 258 -3.67 -11.17 21.35
CA ARG A 258 -3.36 -11.89 22.59
C ARG A 258 -4.41 -12.92 22.96
#